data_cf5d7323f3428307ecad4e3c28d2eea4
#
_entry.id   cf5d7323f3428307ecad4e3c28d2eea4
#
_cell.length_a   1.000
_cell.length_b   1.000
_cell.length_c   1.000
_cell.angle_alpha   90.00
_cell.angle_beta   90.00
_cell.angle_gamma   90.00
#
_symmetry.space_group_name_H-M   'P 1'
#
loop_
_entity.id
_entity.type
_entity.pdbx_description
1 polymer ?
#
loop_
_entity_poly.entity_id
_entity_poly.type
_entity_poly.pdbx_seq_one_letter_code
_entity_poly.pdbx_strand_id
1 'polypeptide(L)'
;MKSVLAHPFPMNCRSMTGWVARWVLGICFVYLGLNKAWNPTDFLKAVHQYGWVDQTLFLTWIAALLPWLEVFCGFLLLVGFWVRGAAFVVFGMLVFFSGIILHRALRIHETTGIDFCEIRFDCGCGNGAVLVCRKLVENALLTALSLALVLSRKR
;
A
#
# COMPACT_ATOMS: atom_id res chain seq x y z
N MET A 1 -29.93 -12.88 20.26
CA MET A 1 -29.28 -12.57 18.97
C MET A 1 -29.82 -11.23 18.51
N LYS A 2 -29.13 -10.13 18.89
CA LYS A 2 -29.52 -8.74 18.53
C LYS A 2 -28.84 -8.38 17.22
N SER A 3 -29.64 -7.95 16.29
CA SER A 3 -29.35 -7.52 14.91
C SER A 3 -28.13 -6.61 14.79
N VAL A 4 -27.09 -7.13 14.12
CA VAL A 4 -25.89 -6.39 13.69
C VAL A 4 -26.14 -5.75 12.29
N LEU A 5 -27.38 -5.44 11.96
CA LEU A 5 -27.72 -4.87 10.68
C LEU A 5 -27.87 -3.34 10.76
N ALA A 6 -27.00 -2.69 10.00
CA ALA A 6 -27.20 -1.42 9.35
C ALA A 6 -27.55 -0.21 10.24
N HIS A 7 -26.54 0.48 10.75
CA HIS A 7 -26.69 1.92 10.99
C HIS A 7 -26.28 2.70 9.73
N PRO A 8 -27.21 3.39 9.06
CA PRO A 8 -26.87 4.32 8.00
C PRO A 8 -26.07 5.50 8.64
N PHE A 9 -24.97 5.83 8.00
CA PHE A 9 -24.04 6.86 8.43
C PHE A 9 -24.67 8.23 8.48
N PRO A 10 -24.54 9.01 9.58
CA PRO A 10 -24.80 10.43 9.54
C PRO A 10 -23.63 11.12 8.82
N MET A 11 -23.91 11.62 7.64
CA MET A 11 -22.96 12.42 6.84
C MET A 11 -22.88 13.82 7.45
N ASN A 12 -21.81 14.11 8.17
CA ASN A 12 -21.49 15.45 8.62
C ASN A 12 -20.31 16.01 7.79
N CYS A 13 -20.27 17.29 7.45
CA CYS A 13 -19.39 17.93 6.47
C CYS A 13 -17.87 17.73 6.72
N ARG A 14 -17.47 17.33 7.92
CA ARG A 14 -16.15 16.81 8.29
C ARG A 14 -15.88 15.42 7.68
N SER A 15 -16.88 14.81 7.10
CA SER A 15 -16.90 13.50 6.48
C SER A 15 -16.48 13.52 5.01
N MET A 16 -16.53 14.64 4.30
CA MET A 16 -16.16 14.68 2.87
C MET A 16 -14.68 14.34 2.66
N THR A 17 -13.78 14.91 3.46
CA THR A 17 -12.34 14.59 3.37
C THR A 17 -12.08 13.11 3.71
N GLY A 18 -12.74 12.58 4.74
CA GLY A 18 -12.67 11.18 5.10
C GLY A 18 -13.27 10.26 4.03
N TRP A 19 -14.36 10.68 3.39
CA TRP A 19 -14.99 9.94 2.32
C TRP A 19 -14.10 9.89 1.07
N VAL A 20 -13.55 11.05 0.66
CA VAL A 20 -12.61 11.14 -0.46
C VAL A 20 -11.35 10.32 -0.19
N ALA A 21 -10.73 10.45 0.99
CA ALA A 21 -9.55 9.69 1.37
C ALA A 21 -9.80 8.18 1.32
N ARG A 22 -10.97 7.72 1.77
CA ARG A 22 -11.39 6.32 1.75
C ARG A 22 -11.51 5.78 0.31
N TRP A 23 -12.14 6.56 -0.58
CA TRP A 23 -12.29 6.17 -1.98
C TRP A 23 -10.96 6.17 -2.72
N VAL A 24 -10.14 7.19 -2.53
CA VAL A 24 -8.80 7.27 -3.13
C VAL A 24 -7.95 6.07 -2.70
N LEU A 25 -7.83 5.82 -1.40
CA LEU A 25 -7.07 4.68 -0.88
C LEU A 25 -7.65 3.35 -1.35
N GLY A 26 -8.98 3.20 -1.28
CA GLY A 26 -9.65 1.98 -1.68
C GLY A 26 -9.41 1.64 -3.15
N ILE A 27 -9.61 2.59 -4.06
CA ILE A 27 -9.38 2.39 -5.50
C ILE A 27 -7.90 2.11 -5.77
N CYS A 28 -6.99 2.89 -5.18
CA CYS A 28 -5.54 2.67 -5.36
C CYS A 28 -5.12 1.27 -4.91
N PHE A 29 -5.58 0.82 -3.74
CA PHE A 29 -5.18 -0.48 -3.19
C PHE A 29 -5.80 -1.66 -3.96
N VAL A 30 -7.05 -1.55 -4.39
CA VAL A 30 -7.66 -2.55 -5.28
C VAL A 30 -6.89 -2.62 -6.61
N TYR A 31 -6.59 -1.48 -7.22
CA TYR A 31 -5.86 -1.45 -8.49
C TYR A 31 -4.45 -2.02 -8.36
N LEU A 32 -3.67 -1.59 -7.36
CA LEU A 32 -2.30 -2.07 -7.13
C LEU A 32 -2.27 -3.56 -6.77
N GLY A 33 -3.20 -4.01 -5.94
CA GLY A 33 -3.30 -5.42 -5.56
C GLY A 33 -3.69 -6.31 -6.75
N LEU A 34 -4.64 -5.90 -7.57
CA LEU A 34 -5.04 -6.63 -8.78
C LEU A 34 -3.88 -6.71 -9.80
N ASN A 35 -3.15 -5.62 -10.02
CA ASN A 35 -1.98 -5.62 -10.92
C ASN A 35 -0.92 -6.63 -10.46
N LYS A 36 -0.63 -6.70 -9.17
CA LYS A 36 0.31 -7.68 -8.61
C LYS A 36 -0.23 -9.11 -8.69
N ALA A 37 -1.53 -9.30 -8.43
CA ALA A 37 -2.17 -10.61 -8.51
C ALA A 37 -2.20 -11.14 -9.95
N TRP A 38 -2.29 -10.26 -10.95
CA TRP A 38 -2.30 -10.65 -12.37
C TRP A 38 -0.91 -11.04 -12.89
N ASN A 39 0.15 -10.42 -12.34
CA ASN A 39 1.54 -10.67 -12.73
C ASN A 39 2.38 -11.12 -11.51
N PRO A 40 2.10 -12.29 -10.92
CA PRO A 40 2.77 -12.74 -9.70
C PRO A 40 4.26 -13.00 -9.89
N THR A 41 4.68 -13.40 -11.10
CA THR A 41 6.09 -13.66 -11.44
C THR A 41 6.94 -12.39 -11.41
N ASP A 42 6.42 -11.27 -11.89
CA ASP A 42 7.14 -10.01 -11.91
C ASP A 42 7.22 -9.40 -10.51
N PHE A 43 6.15 -9.55 -9.74
CA PHE A 43 6.15 -9.18 -8.32
C PHE A 43 7.14 -10.02 -7.52
N LEU A 44 7.20 -11.34 -7.74
CA LEU A 44 8.17 -12.23 -7.10
C LEU A 44 9.61 -11.87 -7.46
N LYS A 45 9.90 -11.57 -8.73
CA LYS A 45 11.23 -11.09 -9.17
C LYS A 45 11.63 -9.79 -8.45
N ALA A 46 10.70 -8.84 -8.34
CA ALA A 46 10.95 -7.60 -7.62
C ALA A 46 11.26 -7.86 -6.14
N VAL A 47 10.51 -8.73 -5.46
CA VAL A 47 10.76 -9.11 -4.06
C VAL A 47 12.11 -9.81 -3.90
N HIS A 48 12.48 -10.71 -4.80
CA HIS A 48 13.81 -11.35 -4.80
C HIS A 48 14.97 -10.35 -4.96
N GLN A 49 14.78 -9.30 -5.74
CA GLN A 49 15.81 -8.27 -5.92
C GLN A 49 16.13 -7.49 -4.65
N TYR A 50 15.25 -7.51 -3.62
CA TYR A 50 15.51 -6.84 -2.35
C TYR A 50 16.55 -7.55 -1.48
N GLY A 51 16.83 -8.85 -1.71
CA GLY A 51 17.92 -9.59 -1.07
C GLY A 51 17.83 -9.74 0.45
N TRP A 52 16.64 -9.57 1.04
CA TRP A 52 16.45 -9.53 2.48
C TRP A 52 16.25 -10.91 3.13
N VAL A 53 15.86 -11.89 2.35
CA VAL A 53 15.54 -13.24 2.89
C VAL A 53 16.01 -14.31 1.91
N ASP A 54 16.92 -15.17 2.36
CA ASP A 54 17.39 -16.33 1.59
C ASP A 54 16.36 -17.45 1.47
N GLN A 55 15.25 -17.36 2.21
CA GLN A 55 14.21 -18.40 2.21
C GLN A 55 13.18 -18.17 1.12
N THR A 56 13.39 -18.78 -0.01
CA THR A 56 12.53 -18.74 -1.20
C THR A 56 11.05 -19.06 -0.90
N LEU A 57 10.78 -19.98 0.02
CA LEU A 57 9.41 -20.36 0.40
C LEU A 57 8.67 -19.21 1.09
N PHE A 58 9.30 -18.51 2.03
CA PHE A 58 8.67 -17.42 2.76
C PHE A 58 8.36 -16.23 1.83
N LEU A 59 9.29 -15.91 0.92
CA LEU A 59 9.09 -14.88 -0.10
C LEU A 59 7.93 -15.22 -1.04
N THR A 60 7.80 -16.49 -1.43
CA THR A 60 6.71 -16.96 -2.28
C THR A 60 5.36 -16.79 -1.59
N TRP A 61 5.25 -17.12 -0.30
CA TRP A 61 4.02 -16.91 0.46
C TRP A 61 3.65 -15.43 0.58
N ILE A 62 4.62 -14.56 0.86
CA ILE A 62 4.40 -13.11 0.90
C ILE A 62 3.92 -12.62 -0.48
N ALA A 63 4.60 -13.01 -1.54
CA ALA A 63 4.24 -12.62 -2.90
C ALA A 63 2.84 -13.10 -3.31
N ALA A 64 2.40 -14.24 -2.81
CA ALA A 64 1.08 -14.78 -3.09
C ALA A 64 -0.03 -14.12 -2.27
N LEU A 65 0.20 -13.85 -0.98
CA LEU A 65 -0.84 -13.38 -0.06
C LEU A 65 -0.98 -11.85 -0.04
N LEU A 66 0.12 -11.12 -0.23
CA LEU A 66 0.14 -9.67 -0.11
C LEU A 66 -0.80 -8.96 -1.09
N PRO A 67 -0.84 -9.31 -2.40
CA PRO A 67 -1.76 -8.70 -3.34
C PRO A 67 -3.25 -8.87 -2.93
N TRP A 68 -3.59 -10.03 -2.43
CA TRP A 68 -4.96 -10.31 -1.95
C TRP A 68 -5.31 -9.51 -0.71
N LEU A 69 -4.35 -9.32 0.20
CA LEU A 69 -4.52 -8.46 1.37
C LEU A 69 -4.72 -7.00 0.95
N GLU A 70 -3.99 -6.51 -0.06
CA GLU A 70 -4.17 -5.17 -0.64
C GLU A 70 -5.59 -5.01 -1.21
N VAL A 71 -6.03 -5.96 -2.05
CA VAL A 71 -7.39 -5.94 -2.64
C VAL A 71 -8.45 -5.97 -1.55
N PHE A 72 -8.30 -6.85 -0.56
CA PHE A 72 -9.26 -7.00 0.54
C PHE A 72 -9.38 -5.72 1.37
N CYS A 73 -8.25 -5.13 1.79
CA CYS A 73 -8.25 -3.87 2.53
C CYS A 73 -8.83 -2.72 1.69
N GLY A 74 -8.48 -2.64 0.41
CA GLY A 74 -9.04 -1.66 -0.52
C GLY A 74 -10.55 -1.81 -0.65
N PHE A 75 -11.06 -3.02 -0.78
CA PHE A 75 -12.50 -3.31 -0.84
C PHE A 75 -13.22 -2.93 0.47
N LEU A 76 -12.66 -3.25 1.63
CA LEU A 76 -13.21 -2.84 2.94
C LEU A 76 -13.32 -1.32 3.05
N LEU A 77 -12.32 -0.59 2.55
CA LEU A 77 -12.34 0.87 2.50
C LEU A 77 -13.47 1.39 1.58
N LEU A 78 -13.67 0.79 0.40
CA LEU A 78 -14.71 1.20 -0.54
C LEU A 78 -16.11 0.95 0.02
N VAL A 79 -16.36 -0.24 0.57
CA VAL A 79 -17.64 -0.59 1.19
C VAL A 79 -17.89 0.22 2.46
N GLY A 80 -16.84 0.67 3.14
CA GLY A 80 -16.93 1.41 4.40
C GLY A 80 -17.11 0.52 5.63
N PHE A 81 -16.79 -0.76 5.48
CA PHE A 81 -16.79 -1.70 6.59
C PHE A 81 -15.43 -1.73 7.28
N TRP A 82 -15.43 -1.62 8.61
CA TRP A 82 -14.22 -1.64 9.45
C TRP A 82 -13.09 -0.70 8.98
N VAL A 83 -13.46 0.50 8.51
CA VAL A 83 -12.57 1.47 7.85
C VAL A 83 -11.29 1.75 8.62
N ARG A 84 -11.36 1.87 9.96
CA ARG A 84 -10.17 2.17 10.78
C ARG A 84 -9.19 1.00 10.82
N GLY A 85 -9.69 -0.24 10.92
CA GLY A 85 -8.85 -1.44 10.89
C GLY A 85 -8.18 -1.60 9.54
N ALA A 86 -8.96 -1.49 8.45
CA ALA A 86 -8.42 -1.53 7.09
C ALA A 86 -7.40 -0.41 6.84
N ALA A 87 -7.69 0.83 7.26
CA ALA A 87 -6.76 1.95 7.13
C ALA A 87 -5.48 1.74 7.96
N PHE A 88 -5.55 1.13 9.13
CA PHE A 88 -4.38 0.81 9.93
C PHE A 88 -3.48 -0.24 9.26
N VAL A 89 -4.06 -1.29 8.68
CA VAL A 89 -3.31 -2.29 7.90
C VAL A 89 -2.66 -1.64 6.68
N VAL A 90 -3.41 -0.83 5.93
CA VAL A 90 -2.91 -0.07 4.77
C VAL A 90 -1.75 0.85 5.17
N PHE A 91 -1.88 1.57 6.30
CA PHE A 91 -0.81 2.40 6.85
C PHE A 91 0.46 1.58 7.12
N GLY A 92 0.34 0.46 7.81
CA GLY A 92 1.47 -0.42 8.10
C GLY A 92 2.16 -0.94 6.83
N MET A 93 1.38 -1.36 5.83
CA MET A 93 1.90 -1.80 4.54
C MET A 93 2.66 -0.69 3.81
N LEU A 94 2.11 0.53 3.75
CA LEU A 94 2.74 1.67 3.08
C LEU A 94 4.05 2.07 3.76
N VAL A 95 4.09 2.09 5.10
CA VAL A 95 5.32 2.37 5.87
C VAL A 95 6.37 1.30 5.59
N PHE A 96 5.99 0.03 5.64
CA PHE A 96 6.88 -1.09 5.37
C PHE A 96 7.46 -1.04 3.95
N PHE A 97 6.62 -0.86 2.94
CA PHE A 97 7.08 -0.73 1.55
C PHE A 97 7.96 0.48 1.31
N SER A 98 7.62 1.63 1.90
CA SER A 98 8.46 2.83 1.79
C SER A 98 9.84 2.62 2.41
N GLY A 99 9.90 1.91 3.53
CA GLY A 99 11.16 1.54 4.18
C GLY A 99 12.03 0.64 3.29
N ILE A 100 11.43 -0.37 2.65
CA ILE A 100 12.13 -1.25 1.71
C ILE A 100 12.65 -0.48 0.50
N ILE A 101 11.81 0.36 -0.11
CA ILE A 101 12.20 1.19 -1.27
C ILE A 101 13.37 2.10 -0.90
N LEU A 102 13.27 2.78 0.24
CA LEU A 102 14.31 3.69 0.73
C LEU A 102 15.62 2.95 0.97
N HIS A 103 15.58 1.82 1.67
CA HIS A 103 16.79 1.02 1.94
C HIS A 103 17.48 0.59 0.63
N ARG A 104 16.71 0.07 -0.34
CA ARG A 104 17.26 -0.33 -1.63
C ARG A 104 17.86 0.84 -2.39
N ALA A 105 17.17 1.98 -2.41
CA ALA A 105 17.64 3.18 -3.08
C ALA A 105 18.97 3.69 -2.49
N LEU A 106 19.10 3.67 -1.17
CA LEU A 106 20.35 4.03 -0.48
C LEU A 106 21.50 3.08 -0.87
N ARG A 107 21.24 1.78 -0.91
CA ARG A 107 22.24 0.78 -1.34
C ARG A 107 22.70 1.00 -2.79
N ILE A 108 21.78 1.32 -3.69
CA ILE A 108 22.12 1.63 -5.09
C ILE A 108 22.95 2.92 -5.16
N HIS A 109 22.53 3.96 -4.45
CA HIS A 109 23.26 5.22 -4.39
C HIS A 109 24.71 5.02 -3.91
N GLU A 110 24.91 4.29 -2.81
CA GLU A 110 26.23 3.98 -2.25
C GLU A 110 27.13 3.19 -3.22
N THR A 111 26.55 2.26 -4.00
CA THR A 111 27.33 1.38 -4.88
C THR A 111 27.61 1.97 -6.25
N THR A 112 26.72 2.81 -6.77
CA THR A 112 26.81 3.33 -8.14
C THR A 112 27.15 4.82 -8.22
N GLY A 113 26.97 5.58 -7.12
CA GLY A 113 27.16 7.04 -7.12
C GLY A 113 26.08 7.81 -7.91
N ILE A 114 25.02 7.15 -8.39
CA ILE A 114 23.92 7.80 -9.11
C ILE A 114 23.12 8.66 -8.13
N ASP A 115 22.67 9.84 -8.57
CA ASP A 115 21.84 10.71 -7.77
C ASP A 115 20.54 10.01 -7.33
N PHE A 116 20.21 10.13 -6.04
CA PHE A 116 19.11 9.41 -5.41
C PHE A 116 17.76 9.52 -6.17
N CYS A 117 17.47 10.69 -6.73
CA CYS A 117 16.22 10.92 -7.47
C CYS A 117 16.26 10.43 -8.92
N GLU A 118 17.43 10.11 -9.47
CA GLU A 118 17.59 9.54 -10.81
C GLU A 118 17.53 8.01 -10.82
N ILE A 119 17.65 7.39 -9.63
CA ILE A 119 17.57 5.95 -9.49
C ILE A 119 16.21 5.45 -9.95
N ARG A 120 16.24 4.48 -10.87
CA ARG A 120 15.05 3.77 -11.39
C ARG A 120 15.17 2.30 -11.08
N PHE A 121 14.13 1.73 -10.51
CA PHE A 121 14.00 0.28 -10.38
C PHE A 121 12.52 -0.13 -10.34
N ASP A 122 12.27 -1.40 -10.63
CA ASP A 122 10.92 -1.95 -10.51
C ASP A 122 10.61 -2.20 -9.04
N CYS A 123 9.62 -1.48 -8.52
CA CYS A 123 9.16 -1.65 -7.14
C CYS A 123 8.18 -2.82 -6.95
N GLY A 124 7.90 -3.60 -8.01
CA GLY A 124 6.90 -4.66 -7.97
C GLY A 124 5.45 -4.16 -7.96
N CYS A 125 5.24 -2.86 -8.26
CA CYS A 125 3.90 -2.27 -8.28
C CYS A 125 3.15 -2.49 -9.61
N GLY A 126 3.73 -3.21 -10.57
CA GLY A 126 3.14 -3.48 -11.88
C GLY A 126 3.26 -2.34 -12.90
N ASN A 127 3.90 -1.24 -12.54
CA ASN A 127 4.09 -0.06 -13.42
C ASN A 127 5.50 -0.01 -14.06
N GLY A 128 6.28 -1.10 -13.95
CA GLY A 128 7.66 -1.15 -14.43
C GLY A 128 8.62 -0.27 -13.62
N ALA A 129 9.75 0.12 -14.24
CA ALA A 129 10.77 0.91 -13.57
C ALA A 129 10.28 2.34 -13.31
N VAL A 130 10.25 2.74 -12.06
CA VAL A 130 9.80 4.07 -11.59
C VAL A 130 10.94 4.81 -10.90
N LEU A 131 10.87 6.15 -10.91
CA LEU A 131 11.79 7.01 -10.16
C LEU A 131 11.52 6.87 -8.65
N VAL A 132 12.56 6.65 -7.88
CA VAL A 132 12.50 6.47 -6.42
C VAL A 132 11.82 7.65 -5.74
N CYS A 133 12.26 8.87 -6.02
CA CYS A 133 11.71 10.08 -5.39
C CYS A 133 10.20 10.21 -5.64
N ARG A 134 9.75 9.99 -6.87
CA ARG A 134 8.32 10.04 -7.22
C ARG A 134 7.54 9.00 -6.41
N LYS A 135 8.06 7.76 -6.33
CA LYS A 135 7.38 6.68 -5.63
C LYS A 135 7.30 6.91 -4.13
N LEU A 136 8.36 7.43 -3.52
CA LEU A 136 8.36 7.78 -2.10
C LEU A 136 7.35 8.90 -1.79
N VAL A 137 7.23 9.92 -2.65
CA VAL A 137 6.22 10.98 -2.48
C VAL A 137 4.81 10.42 -2.61
N GLU A 138 4.53 9.60 -3.62
CA GLU A 138 3.22 8.92 -3.77
C GLU A 138 2.88 8.11 -2.51
N ASN A 139 3.80 7.29 -2.01
CA ASN A 139 3.60 6.50 -0.80
C ASN A 139 3.41 7.39 0.44
N ALA A 140 4.16 8.49 0.58
CA ALA A 140 4.03 9.41 1.70
C ALA A 140 2.64 10.06 1.74
N LEU A 141 2.12 10.48 0.59
CA LEU A 141 0.76 11.02 0.47
C LEU A 141 -0.31 10.00 0.87
N LEU A 142 -0.20 8.76 0.36
CA LEU A 142 -1.13 7.69 0.72
C LEU A 142 -1.02 7.32 2.21
N THR A 143 0.18 7.35 2.77
CA THR A 143 0.43 7.12 4.20
C THR A 143 -0.23 8.21 5.06
N ALA A 144 -0.12 9.48 4.67
CA ALA A 144 -0.78 10.59 5.35
C ALA A 144 -2.31 10.45 5.30
N LEU A 145 -2.87 10.08 4.14
CA LEU A 145 -4.31 9.83 3.99
C LEU A 145 -4.79 8.66 4.86
N SER A 146 -4.04 7.55 4.90
CA SER A 146 -4.39 6.40 5.73
C SER A 146 -4.33 6.74 7.21
N LEU A 147 -3.30 7.48 7.65
CA LEU A 147 -3.18 7.96 9.03
C LEU A 147 -4.35 8.88 9.41
N ALA A 148 -4.76 9.79 8.52
CA ALA A 148 -5.92 10.65 8.74
C ALA A 148 -7.21 9.84 8.97
N LEU A 149 -7.41 8.73 8.23
CA LEU A 149 -8.54 7.81 8.45
C LEU A 149 -8.45 7.07 9.79
N VAL A 150 -7.25 6.62 10.18
CA VAL A 150 -7.03 5.96 11.48
C VAL A 150 -7.34 6.92 12.63
N LEU A 151 -6.87 8.16 12.55
CA LEU A 151 -7.04 9.18 13.59
C LEU A 151 -8.43 9.81 13.60
N SER A 152 -9.21 9.64 12.55
CA SER A 152 -10.56 10.21 12.51
C SER A 152 -11.43 9.59 13.61
N ARG A 153 -11.72 10.39 14.66
CA ARG A 153 -12.60 9.95 15.76
C ARG A 153 -14.04 9.80 15.23
N LYS A 154 -14.63 8.60 15.44
CA LYS A 154 -16.09 8.52 15.52
C LYS A 154 -16.54 9.35 16.73
N ARG A 155 -17.12 10.51 16.50
CA ARG A 155 -18.04 11.11 17.46
C ARG A 155 -19.44 10.61 17.17
#